data_7a2264a3c604c1881f5236d8c8216c72
#
_entry.id   7a2264a3c604c1881f5236d8c8216c72
#
_cell.length_a   1.000
_cell.length_b   1.000
_cell.length_c   1.000
_cell.angle_alpha   90.00
_cell.angle_beta   90.00
_cell.angle_gamma   90.00
#
_symmetry.space_group_name_H-M   'P 1'
#
loop_
_entity.id
_entity.type
_entity.pdbx_description
1 polymer ?
#
loop_
_entity_poly.entity_id
_entity_poly.type
_entity_poly.pdbx_seq_one_letter_code
_entity_poly.pdbx_strand_id
1 'polypeptide(L)'
;LLLIGSGLALAFRVGFFNIGAEGQLLLGAVGATYAALFLPPGPWTLPLMFLLGGALGGVWAGLAAWLRARFGASEILVTLMQNYLAYYLVVYLVAGPWKGRTAFGFLYTDPFPEAARLPVLPGTLVHWPTLLLGAVAALVLHVLLFRTPWGFEWRVLGENPLAAWYLGLDAGRLLLRVGLISGALAGLAGVGEVAGIHHKLLEPAQVSLGYGFTAILVAWLARGGPGYVLLTAPLLGVVLAGGDALKLAFSMPFRVVYVRSGLLLLALIGAEAASRHRLVWRR
;
A
#
# COMPACT_ATOMS: atom_id res chain seq x y z
N LEU A 1 1.08 -7.02 -1.04
CA LEU A 1 0.36 -7.06 0.24
C LEU A 1 1.28 -6.95 1.46
N LEU A 2 2.44 -7.65 1.51
CA LEU A 2 3.38 -7.58 2.65
C LEU A 2 3.86 -6.15 2.93
N LEU A 3 4.34 -5.44 1.91
CA LEU A 3 4.82 -4.06 2.04
C LEU A 3 3.72 -3.12 2.53
N ILE A 4 2.60 -3.09 1.82
CA ILE A 4 1.50 -2.19 2.15
C ILE A 4 0.92 -2.52 3.53
N GLY A 5 0.65 -3.81 3.78
CA GLY A 5 0.08 -4.27 5.05
C GLY A 5 0.96 -3.93 6.25
N SER A 6 2.30 -4.05 6.11
CA SER A 6 3.24 -3.69 7.17
C SER A 6 3.21 -2.20 7.51
N GLY A 7 3.17 -1.34 6.47
CA GLY A 7 3.05 0.09 6.64
C GLY A 7 1.72 0.51 7.27
N LEU A 8 0.61 -0.11 6.82
CA LEU A 8 -0.71 0.15 7.38
C LEU A 8 -0.86 -0.38 8.82
N ALA A 9 -0.29 -1.56 9.13
CA ALA A 9 -0.32 -2.10 10.49
C ALA A 9 0.42 -1.18 11.48
N LEU A 10 1.54 -0.57 11.06
CA LEU A 10 2.21 0.47 11.84
C LEU A 10 1.31 1.70 11.99
N ALA A 11 0.75 2.21 10.87
CA ALA A 11 -0.07 3.41 10.86
C ALA A 11 -1.31 3.27 11.76
N PHE A 12 -2.02 2.17 11.68
CA PHE A 12 -3.20 1.89 12.50
C PHE A 12 -2.87 1.77 13.99
N ARG A 13 -1.70 1.19 14.32
CA ARG A 13 -1.25 1.10 15.71
C ARG A 13 -0.99 2.47 16.35
N VAL A 14 -0.60 3.44 15.55
CA VAL A 14 -0.34 4.83 15.99
C VAL A 14 -1.61 5.70 15.95
N GLY A 15 -2.72 5.15 15.48
CA GLY A 15 -3.98 5.89 15.32
C GLY A 15 -4.02 6.76 14.06
N PHE A 16 -3.20 6.47 13.05
CA PHE A 16 -3.26 7.08 11.73
C PHE A 16 -3.95 6.13 10.75
N PHE A 17 -5.22 6.37 10.45
CA PHE A 17 -6.02 5.54 9.55
C PHE A 17 -5.77 5.90 8.09
N ASN A 18 -4.65 5.37 7.55
CA ASN A 18 -4.28 5.56 6.15
C ASN A 18 -5.12 4.65 5.23
N ILE A 19 -6.14 5.22 4.59
CA ILE A 19 -6.94 4.54 3.55
C ILE A 19 -6.39 4.84 2.14
N GLY A 20 -5.33 5.64 2.06
CA GLY A 20 -4.71 6.11 0.82
C GLY A 20 -3.68 5.18 0.19
N ALA A 21 -3.53 3.97 0.70
CA ALA A 21 -2.48 3.05 0.24
C ALA A 21 -2.60 2.70 -1.26
N GLU A 22 -3.81 2.71 -1.81
CA GLU A 22 -4.07 2.53 -3.24
C GLU A 22 -3.42 3.63 -4.08
N GLY A 23 -3.67 4.90 -3.72
CA GLY A 23 -3.08 6.05 -4.41
C GLY A 23 -1.56 6.14 -4.21
N GLN A 24 -1.07 5.77 -3.03
CA GLN A 24 0.36 5.74 -2.71
C GLN A 24 1.09 4.69 -3.55
N LEU A 25 0.49 3.51 -3.76
CA LEU A 25 0.97 2.48 -4.68
C LEU A 25 1.05 3.03 -6.11
N LEU A 26 -0.02 3.68 -6.58
CA LEU A 26 -0.08 4.27 -7.92
C LEU A 26 0.99 5.36 -8.11
N LEU A 27 1.19 6.24 -7.15
CA LEU A 27 2.26 7.24 -7.18
C LEU A 27 3.66 6.60 -7.15
N GLY A 28 3.82 5.51 -6.41
CA GLY A 28 5.03 4.69 -6.44
C GLY A 28 5.32 4.13 -7.83
N ALA A 29 4.30 3.60 -8.50
CA ALA A 29 4.38 3.12 -9.88
C ALA A 29 4.74 4.26 -10.86
N VAL A 30 4.19 5.47 -10.65
CA VAL A 30 4.57 6.67 -11.44
C VAL A 30 6.05 7.00 -11.25
N GLY A 31 6.53 7.06 -10.01
CA GLY A 31 7.95 7.35 -9.72
C GLY A 31 8.89 6.31 -10.34
N ALA A 32 8.53 5.04 -10.24
CA ALA A 32 9.28 3.96 -10.87
C ALA A 32 9.31 4.09 -12.40
N THR A 33 8.15 4.37 -13.00
CA THR A 33 8.02 4.55 -14.45
C THR A 33 8.85 5.72 -14.95
N TYR A 34 8.85 6.84 -14.22
CA TYR A 34 9.70 7.98 -14.55
C TYR A 34 11.18 7.58 -14.57
N ALA A 35 11.66 6.88 -13.55
CA ALA A 35 13.05 6.40 -13.51
C ALA A 35 13.37 5.42 -14.66
N ALA A 36 12.42 4.54 -15.01
CA ALA A 36 12.62 3.52 -16.01
C ALA A 36 12.68 4.06 -17.45
N LEU A 37 11.85 5.08 -17.78
CA LEU A 37 11.66 5.55 -19.14
C LEU A 37 12.39 6.87 -19.47
N PHE A 38 12.63 7.72 -18.47
CA PHE A 38 13.16 9.07 -18.70
C PHE A 38 14.57 9.28 -18.16
N LEU A 39 15.12 8.33 -17.40
CA LEU A 39 16.50 8.36 -16.97
C LEU A 39 17.35 7.38 -17.81
N PRO A 40 18.67 7.63 -17.96
CA PRO A 40 19.55 6.72 -18.68
C PRO A 40 19.51 5.31 -18.08
N PRO A 41 19.28 4.26 -18.90
CA PRO A 41 19.23 2.89 -18.41
C PRO A 41 20.63 2.43 -17.95
N GLY A 42 20.69 1.76 -16.79
CA GLY A 42 21.93 1.28 -16.23
C GLY A 42 21.72 0.53 -14.90
N PRO A 43 22.80 0.16 -14.22
CA PRO A 43 22.72 -0.57 -12.95
C PRO A 43 22.00 0.21 -11.84
N TRP A 44 21.91 1.52 -11.96
CA TRP A 44 21.23 2.41 -11.02
C TRP A 44 19.72 2.55 -11.25
N THR A 45 19.22 2.02 -12.37
CA THR A 45 17.79 2.18 -12.73
C THR A 45 16.87 1.59 -11.66
N LEU A 46 17.07 0.34 -11.26
CA LEU A 46 16.26 -0.29 -10.20
C LEU A 46 16.37 0.44 -8.84
N PRO A 47 17.57 0.74 -8.31
CA PRO A 47 17.71 1.57 -7.10
C PRO A 47 16.95 2.90 -7.17
N LEU A 48 17.02 3.60 -8.31
CA LEU A 48 16.31 4.87 -8.50
C LEU A 48 14.80 4.67 -8.58
N MET A 49 14.32 3.59 -9.21
CA MET A 49 12.90 3.25 -9.21
C MET A 49 12.36 3.05 -7.79
N PHE A 50 13.09 2.29 -6.95
CA PHE A 50 12.72 2.09 -5.56
C PHE A 50 12.79 3.38 -4.75
N LEU A 51 13.81 4.20 -4.94
CA LEU A 51 13.95 5.49 -4.27
C LEU A 51 12.79 6.44 -4.63
N LEU A 52 12.56 6.67 -5.92
CA LEU A 52 11.51 7.60 -6.38
C LEU A 52 10.11 7.06 -6.07
N GLY A 53 9.89 5.75 -6.25
CA GLY A 53 8.62 5.14 -5.94
C GLY A 53 8.28 5.21 -4.45
N GLY A 54 9.25 4.89 -3.58
CA GLY A 54 9.10 5.03 -2.13
C GLY A 54 8.93 6.50 -1.71
N ALA A 55 9.71 7.41 -2.27
CA ALA A 55 9.62 8.84 -1.96
C ALA A 55 8.25 9.43 -2.33
N LEU A 56 7.75 9.16 -3.54
CA LEU A 56 6.44 9.68 -3.97
C LEU A 56 5.29 9.11 -3.15
N GLY A 57 5.30 7.79 -2.90
CA GLY A 57 4.30 7.18 -2.02
C GLY A 57 4.36 7.74 -0.60
N GLY A 58 5.58 7.91 -0.05
CA GLY A 58 5.82 8.48 1.27
C GLY A 58 5.34 9.92 1.38
N VAL A 59 5.75 10.80 0.45
CA VAL A 59 5.32 12.20 0.42
C VAL A 59 3.80 12.31 0.28
N TRP A 60 3.17 11.44 -0.52
CA TRP A 60 1.73 11.44 -0.69
C TRP A 60 0.98 11.16 0.62
N ALA A 61 1.38 10.13 1.36
CA ALA A 61 0.81 9.87 2.69
C ALA A 61 1.24 10.91 3.73
N GLY A 62 2.47 11.40 3.64
CA GLY A 62 3.00 12.46 4.49
C GLY A 62 2.18 13.74 4.39
N LEU A 63 1.68 14.08 3.20
CA LEU A 63 0.78 15.23 3.00
C LEU A 63 -0.51 15.09 3.83
N ALA A 64 -1.14 13.90 3.83
CA ALA A 64 -2.33 13.66 4.65
C ALA A 64 -2.02 13.75 6.16
N ALA A 65 -0.89 13.17 6.59
CA ALA A 65 -0.44 13.25 7.97
C ALA A 65 -0.14 14.71 8.40
N TRP A 66 0.46 15.49 7.53
CA TRP A 66 0.72 16.91 7.77
C TRP A 66 -0.56 17.72 7.86
N LEU A 67 -1.53 17.50 6.96
CA LEU A 67 -2.84 18.16 7.00
C LEU A 67 -3.59 17.84 8.29
N ARG A 68 -3.55 16.58 8.73
CA ARG A 68 -4.11 16.19 10.03
C ARG A 68 -3.41 16.92 11.19
N ALA A 69 -2.07 16.91 11.22
CA ALA A 69 -1.29 17.49 12.28
C ALA A 69 -1.46 19.03 12.36
N ARG A 70 -1.55 19.71 11.22
CA ARG A 70 -1.56 21.18 11.15
C ARG A 70 -2.96 21.78 11.23
N PHE A 71 -3.96 21.12 10.64
CA PHE A 71 -5.33 21.65 10.46
C PHE A 71 -6.40 20.79 11.11
N GLY A 72 -6.06 19.66 11.72
CA GLY A 72 -7.04 18.73 12.27
C GLY A 72 -7.92 18.03 11.21
N ALA A 73 -7.47 18.01 9.93
CA ALA A 73 -8.22 17.39 8.85
C ALA A 73 -8.36 15.88 9.08
N SER A 74 -9.51 15.30 8.71
CA SER A 74 -9.71 13.86 8.77
C SER A 74 -8.78 13.16 7.78
N GLU A 75 -7.81 12.40 8.29
CA GLU A 75 -6.89 11.63 7.45
C GLU A 75 -7.61 10.60 6.58
N ILE A 76 -8.72 10.04 7.07
CA ILE A 76 -9.56 9.10 6.33
C ILE A 76 -10.09 9.76 5.05
N LEU A 77 -10.67 10.95 5.17
CA LEU A 77 -11.21 11.68 4.03
C LEU A 77 -10.11 12.16 3.09
N VAL A 78 -9.02 12.71 3.65
CA VAL A 78 -7.90 13.20 2.85
C VAL A 78 -7.27 12.07 2.04
N THR A 79 -6.93 10.94 2.70
CA THR A 79 -6.28 9.82 2.02
C THR A 79 -7.19 9.14 1.01
N LEU A 80 -8.52 9.09 1.28
CA LEU A 80 -9.49 8.59 0.31
C LEU A 80 -9.57 9.49 -0.93
N MET A 81 -9.62 10.81 -0.76
CA MET A 81 -9.60 11.76 -1.90
C MET A 81 -8.30 11.68 -2.68
N GLN A 82 -7.18 11.49 -2.00
CA GLN A 82 -5.87 11.29 -2.62
C GLN A 82 -5.83 10.05 -3.53
N ASN A 83 -6.58 8.99 -3.24
CA ASN A 83 -6.69 7.82 -4.13
C ASN A 83 -7.27 8.21 -5.49
N TYR A 84 -8.35 9.03 -5.51
CA TYR A 84 -8.93 9.50 -6.76
C TYR A 84 -7.98 10.42 -7.53
N LEU A 85 -7.30 11.33 -6.83
CA LEU A 85 -6.30 12.20 -7.47
C LEU A 85 -5.17 11.38 -8.11
N ALA A 86 -4.63 10.40 -7.40
CA ALA A 86 -3.60 9.52 -7.93
C ALA A 86 -4.11 8.70 -9.13
N TYR A 87 -5.33 8.17 -9.04
CA TYR A 87 -5.98 7.43 -10.12
C TYR A 87 -6.05 8.27 -11.41
N TYR A 88 -6.63 9.46 -11.34
CA TYR A 88 -6.76 10.31 -12.52
C TYR A 88 -5.45 10.89 -13.00
N LEU A 89 -4.46 11.09 -12.11
CA LEU A 89 -3.12 11.46 -12.53
C LEU A 89 -2.47 10.36 -13.39
N VAL A 90 -2.56 9.09 -12.97
CA VAL A 90 -2.04 7.98 -13.78
C VAL A 90 -2.78 7.89 -15.12
N VAL A 91 -4.11 7.98 -15.12
CA VAL A 91 -4.90 8.00 -16.39
C VAL A 91 -4.42 9.12 -17.31
N TYR A 92 -4.25 10.35 -16.79
CA TYR A 92 -3.73 11.47 -17.55
C TYR A 92 -2.35 11.19 -18.16
N LEU A 93 -1.44 10.61 -17.37
CA LEU A 93 -0.10 10.28 -17.83
C LEU A 93 -0.11 9.24 -18.96
N VAL A 94 -0.84 8.11 -18.78
CA VAL A 94 -0.85 7.02 -19.76
C VAL A 94 -1.74 7.30 -20.98
N ALA A 95 -2.70 8.19 -20.88
CA ALA A 95 -3.52 8.64 -22.02
C ALA A 95 -2.85 9.76 -22.85
N GLY A 96 -1.99 10.55 -22.21
CA GLY A 96 -1.38 11.75 -22.76
C GLY A 96 0.15 11.65 -22.87
N PRO A 97 0.91 12.34 -21.99
CA PRO A 97 2.35 12.57 -22.17
C PRO A 97 3.21 11.30 -22.14
N TRP A 98 2.76 10.23 -21.48
CA TRP A 98 3.49 8.97 -21.35
C TRP A 98 2.88 7.83 -22.16
N LYS A 99 1.96 8.14 -23.05
CA LYS A 99 1.31 7.14 -23.89
C LYS A 99 2.35 6.41 -24.75
N GLY A 100 2.34 5.08 -24.66
CA GLY A 100 3.25 4.24 -25.45
C GLY A 100 3.00 4.34 -26.95
N ARG A 101 4.07 4.29 -27.74
CA ARG A 101 4.02 4.38 -29.22
C ARG A 101 3.21 3.23 -29.86
N THR A 102 3.16 2.07 -29.20
CA THR A 102 2.44 0.88 -29.62
C THR A 102 1.09 0.68 -28.95
N ALA A 103 0.57 1.70 -28.27
CA ALA A 103 -0.60 1.57 -27.40
C ALA A 103 -1.95 1.46 -28.16
N PHE A 104 -2.03 1.69 -29.45
CA PHE A 104 -3.18 1.49 -30.35
C PHE A 104 -4.57 1.55 -29.68
N GLY A 105 -4.85 2.63 -28.90
CA GLY A 105 -6.13 2.79 -28.19
C GLY A 105 -6.16 2.29 -26.75
N PHE A 106 -5.19 1.52 -26.31
CA PHE A 106 -5.04 1.12 -24.90
C PHE A 106 -4.29 2.19 -24.08
N LEU A 107 -4.45 2.14 -22.75
CA LEU A 107 -3.84 3.09 -21.82
C LEU A 107 -2.62 2.45 -21.15
N TYR A 108 -1.44 2.59 -21.77
CA TYR A 108 -0.16 2.14 -21.21
C TYR A 108 1.03 2.89 -21.81
N THR A 109 2.15 2.86 -21.08
CA THR A 109 3.43 3.43 -21.50
C THR A 109 4.20 2.47 -22.41
N ASP A 110 5.30 2.93 -23.00
CA ASP A 110 6.27 2.02 -23.64
C ASP A 110 6.81 1.00 -22.60
N PRO A 111 7.23 -0.21 -23.04
CA PRO A 111 7.78 -1.22 -22.17
C PRO A 111 9.12 -0.77 -21.56
N PHE A 112 9.36 -1.18 -20.32
CA PHE A 112 10.59 -0.87 -19.61
C PHE A 112 11.80 -1.61 -20.19
N PRO A 113 12.98 -0.96 -20.24
CA PRO A 113 14.23 -1.64 -20.60
C PRO A 113 14.55 -2.77 -19.59
N GLU A 114 15.40 -3.73 -19.98
CA GLU A 114 15.76 -4.85 -19.11
C GLU A 114 16.35 -4.43 -17.78
N ALA A 115 17.13 -3.35 -17.76
CA ALA A 115 17.72 -2.78 -16.54
C ALA A 115 16.67 -2.29 -15.52
N ALA A 116 15.40 -2.11 -15.94
CA ALA A 116 14.29 -1.67 -15.11
C ALA A 116 13.35 -2.83 -14.71
N ARG A 117 13.71 -4.07 -15.00
CA ARG A 117 12.90 -5.25 -14.69
C ARG A 117 13.47 -5.98 -13.49
N LEU A 118 12.58 -6.37 -12.57
CA LEU A 118 12.97 -7.16 -11.42
C LEU A 118 13.18 -8.63 -11.80
N PRO A 119 14.19 -9.29 -11.22
CA PRO A 119 14.37 -10.72 -11.43
C PRO A 119 13.25 -11.51 -10.77
N VAL A 120 12.75 -12.52 -11.48
CA VAL A 120 11.73 -13.45 -11.00
C VAL A 120 12.34 -14.81 -10.67
N LEU A 121 11.69 -15.57 -9.80
CA LEU A 121 12.09 -16.94 -9.53
C LEU A 121 11.83 -17.81 -10.78
N PRO A 122 12.80 -18.65 -11.19
CA PRO A 122 12.64 -19.49 -12.36
C PRO A 122 11.35 -20.34 -12.32
N GLY A 123 10.56 -20.30 -13.40
CA GLY A 123 9.30 -21.02 -13.49
C GLY A 123 8.12 -20.41 -12.74
N THR A 124 8.26 -19.21 -12.19
CA THR A 124 7.19 -18.52 -11.48
C THR A 124 7.07 -17.05 -11.92
N LEU A 125 6.00 -16.38 -11.50
CA LEU A 125 5.82 -14.93 -11.65
C LEU A 125 6.24 -14.17 -10.38
N VAL A 126 6.91 -14.83 -9.45
CA VAL A 126 7.29 -14.23 -8.16
C VAL A 126 8.59 -13.45 -8.29
N HIS A 127 8.51 -12.14 -8.19
CA HIS A 127 9.68 -11.26 -8.09
C HIS A 127 10.20 -11.27 -6.65
N TRP A 128 11.17 -12.12 -6.39
CA TRP A 128 11.75 -12.38 -5.06
C TRP A 128 12.30 -11.12 -4.34
N PRO A 129 12.84 -10.07 -5.04
CA PRO A 129 13.38 -8.91 -4.32
C PRO A 129 12.30 -8.15 -3.55
N THR A 130 11.12 -7.97 -4.13
CA THR A 130 10.00 -7.27 -3.47
C THR A 130 9.39 -8.11 -2.37
N LEU A 131 9.33 -9.43 -2.54
CA LEU A 131 8.90 -10.36 -1.49
C LEU A 131 9.82 -10.29 -0.28
N LEU A 132 11.14 -10.36 -0.52
CA LEU A 132 12.16 -10.24 0.52
C LEU A 132 12.08 -8.87 1.22
N LEU A 133 12.00 -7.80 0.42
CA LEU A 133 11.85 -6.44 0.96
C LEU A 133 10.61 -6.30 1.85
N GLY A 134 9.48 -6.91 1.45
CA GLY A 134 8.25 -6.93 2.24
C GLY A 134 8.41 -7.69 3.56
N ALA A 135 9.06 -8.84 3.54
CA ALA A 135 9.32 -9.63 4.74
C ALA A 135 10.28 -8.89 5.70
N VAL A 136 11.36 -8.32 5.16
CA VAL A 136 12.32 -7.53 5.94
C VAL A 136 11.63 -6.29 6.52
N ALA A 137 10.82 -5.57 5.74
CA ALA A 137 10.08 -4.41 6.22
C ALA A 137 9.15 -4.77 7.39
N ALA A 138 8.41 -5.89 7.29
CA ALA A 138 7.53 -6.36 8.35
C ALA A 138 8.30 -6.64 9.65
N LEU A 139 9.45 -7.31 9.56
CA LEU A 139 10.30 -7.61 10.71
C LEU A 139 10.93 -6.35 11.30
N VAL A 140 11.51 -5.49 10.46
CA VAL A 140 12.13 -4.24 10.89
C VAL A 140 11.11 -3.35 11.60
N LEU A 141 9.92 -3.16 11.01
CA LEU A 141 8.88 -2.37 11.65
C LEU A 141 8.36 -3.01 12.95
N HIS A 142 8.31 -4.32 13.02
CA HIS A 142 7.96 -5.02 14.27
C HIS A 142 8.99 -4.76 15.37
N VAL A 143 10.27 -4.89 15.07
CA VAL A 143 11.36 -4.59 16.02
C VAL A 143 11.35 -3.12 16.40
N LEU A 144 11.23 -2.22 15.42
CA LEU A 144 11.13 -0.78 15.67
C LEU A 144 9.95 -0.45 16.61
N LEU A 145 8.78 -1.02 16.37
CA LEU A 145 7.59 -0.75 17.15
C LEU A 145 7.69 -1.28 18.60
N PHE A 146 8.26 -2.48 18.81
CA PHE A 146 8.22 -3.14 20.12
C PHE A 146 9.53 -3.09 20.91
N ARG A 147 10.67 -2.79 20.26
CA ARG A 147 12.00 -2.87 20.87
C ARG A 147 12.77 -1.56 20.89
N THR A 148 12.20 -0.45 20.39
CA THR A 148 12.91 0.83 20.33
C THR A 148 12.18 1.96 21.06
N PRO A 149 12.88 3.03 21.47
CA PRO A 149 12.27 4.24 22.03
C PRO A 149 11.24 4.89 21.09
N TRP A 150 11.52 4.94 19.79
CA TRP A 150 10.59 5.48 18.80
C TRP A 150 9.28 4.69 18.76
N GLY A 151 9.38 3.36 18.83
CA GLY A 151 8.21 2.51 18.91
C GLY A 151 7.41 2.70 20.20
N PHE A 152 8.08 3.00 21.31
CA PHE A 152 7.40 3.38 22.56
C PHE A 152 6.57 4.65 22.36
N GLU A 153 7.16 5.72 21.81
CA GLU A 153 6.45 6.97 21.52
C GLU A 153 5.22 6.74 20.61
N TRP A 154 5.38 5.94 19.57
CA TRP A 154 4.29 5.56 18.65
C TRP A 154 3.17 4.80 19.36
N ARG A 155 3.50 3.85 20.23
CA ARG A 155 2.48 3.10 21.00
C ARG A 155 1.75 3.98 21.99
N VAL A 156 2.46 4.83 22.71
CA VAL A 156 1.84 5.78 23.65
C VAL A 156 0.87 6.70 22.92
N LEU A 157 1.27 7.26 21.77
CA LEU A 157 0.39 8.11 20.97
C LEU A 157 -0.87 7.37 20.52
N GLY A 158 -0.72 6.12 20.05
CA GLY A 158 -1.83 5.32 19.54
C GLY A 158 -2.79 4.82 20.63
N GLU A 159 -2.29 4.53 21.83
CA GLU A 159 -3.10 4.06 22.95
C GLU A 159 -3.79 5.19 23.72
N ASN A 160 -3.07 6.28 23.94
CA ASN A 160 -3.60 7.44 24.68
C ASN A 160 -2.93 8.74 24.23
N PRO A 161 -3.54 9.49 23.29
CA PRO A 161 -3.00 10.79 22.84
C PRO A 161 -2.81 11.82 23.98
N LEU A 162 -3.63 11.76 25.02
CA LEU A 162 -3.50 12.64 26.17
C LEU A 162 -2.25 12.32 26.99
N ALA A 163 -1.96 11.03 27.20
CA ALA A 163 -0.71 10.62 27.87
C ALA A 163 0.52 11.03 27.03
N ALA A 164 0.46 10.93 25.71
CA ALA A 164 1.51 11.42 24.83
C ALA A 164 1.76 12.92 25.02
N TRP A 165 0.69 13.69 25.14
CA TRP A 165 0.79 15.14 25.41
C TRP A 165 1.44 15.44 26.77
N TYR A 166 1.05 14.74 27.85
CA TYR A 166 1.67 14.90 29.16
C TYR A 166 3.16 14.53 29.18
N LEU A 167 3.58 13.59 28.34
CA LEU A 167 4.98 13.22 28.15
C LEU A 167 5.76 14.20 27.25
N GLY A 168 5.11 15.26 26.75
CA GLY A 168 5.74 16.25 25.86
C GLY A 168 6.02 15.73 24.46
N LEU A 169 5.37 14.64 24.02
CA LEU A 169 5.56 14.08 22.69
C LEU A 169 4.84 14.92 21.63
N ASP A 170 5.55 15.24 20.55
CA ASP A 170 4.99 15.95 19.40
C ASP A 170 4.19 14.98 18.50
N ALA A 171 2.90 14.88 18.75
CA ALA A 171 2.00 14.02 18.00
C ALA A 171 2.04 14.28 16.48
N GLY A 172 2.21 15.55 16.06
CA GLY A 172 2.29 15.93 14.65
C GLY A 172 3.51 15.34 13.97
N ARG A 173 4.68 15.41 14.59
CA ARG A 173 5.91 14.82 14.06
C ARG A 173 5.84 13.30 14.03
N LEU A 174 5.24 12.67 15.05
CA LEU A 174 5.07 11.22 15.10
C LEU A 174 4.14 10.74 13.99
N LEU A 175 3.00 11.39 13.79
CA LEU A 175 2.06 11.08 12.70
C LEU A 175 2.70 11.27 11.32
N LEU A 176 3.47 12.35 11.12
CA LEU A 176 4.16 12.61 9.87
C LEU A 176 5.17 11.50 9.54
N ARG A 177 6.00 11.10 10.51
CA ARG A 177 6.98 10.00 10.33
C ARG A 177 6.27 8.70 9.95
N VAL A 178 5.20 8.36 10.64
CA VAL A 178 4.43 7.15 10.37
C VAL A 178 3.73 7.20 9.00
N GLY A 179 3.16 8.35 8.65
CA GLY A 179 2.58 8.57 7.32
C GLY A 179 3.61 8.39 6.21
N LEU A 180 4.79 9.01 6.33
CA LEU A 180 5.90 8.86 5.38
C LEU A 180 6.32 7.39 5.23
N ILE A 181 6.50 6.66 6.33
CA ILE A 181 6.90 5.24 6.31
C ILE A 181 5.82 4.39 5.66
N SER A 182 4.56 4.56 6.09
CA SER A 182 3.42 3.79 5.55
C SER A 182 3.25 4.01 4.05
N GLY A 183 3.31 5.28 3.62
CA GLY A 183 3.21 5.63 2.21
C GLY A 183 4.39 5.18 1.37
N ALA A 184 5.62 5.26 1.92
CA ALA A 184 6.81 4.78 1.23
C ALA A 184 6.71 3.27 0.94
N LEU A 185 6.28 2.47 1.92
CA LEU A 185 6.09 1.03 1.71
C LEU A 185 4.99 0.71 0.69
N ALA A 186 3.91 1.49 0.68
CA ALA A 186 2.89 1.35 -0.37
C ALA A 186 3.43 1.75 -1.74
N GLY A 187 4.24 2.81 -1.83
CA GLY A 187 4.93 3.20 -3.07
C GLY A 187 5.90 2.14 -3.57
N LEU A 188 6.68 1.52 -2.67
CA LEU A 188 7.57 0.41 -3.01
C LEU A 188 6.81 -0.81 -3.56
N ALA A 189 5.59 -1.07 -3.08
CA ALA A 189 4.75 -2.11 -3.67
C ALA A 189 4.37 -1.77 -5.11
N GLY A 190 4.06 -0.49 -5.41
CA GLY A 190 3.82 -0.01 -6.77
C GLY A 190 5.02 -0.20 -7.70
N VAL A 191 6.25 0.00 -7.20
CA VAL A 191 7.47 -0.34 -7.96
C VAL A 191 7.49 -1.84 -8.30
N GLY A 192 7.18 -2.70 -7.32
CA GLY A 192 7.10 -4.15 -7.50
C GLY A 192 6.14 -4.56 -8.62
N GLU A 193 4.96 -3.93 -8.70
CA GLU A 193 3.96 -4.22 -9.73
C GLU A 193 4.46 -3.85 -11.13
N VAL A 194 4.97 -2.63 -11.32
CA VAL A 194 5.38 -2.18 -12.65
C VAL A 194 6.73 -2.73 -13.10
N ALA A 195 7.67 -2.96 -12.19
CA ALA A 195 8.98 -3.51 -12.52
C ALA A 195 9.04 -5.05 -12.52
N GLY A 196 8.19 -5.70 -11.68
CA GLY A 196 8.21 -7.15 -11.52
C GLY A 196 7.19 -7.90 -12.36
N ILE A 197 6.02 -7.31 -12.63
CA ILE A 197 4.92 -8.02 -13.31
C ILE A 197 4.63 -7.41 -14.67
N HIS A 198 4.31 -6.11 -14.71
CA HIS A 198 3.78 -5.48 -15.92
C HIS A 198 4.86 -5.00 -16.89
N HIS A 199 6.05 -4.66 -16.41
CA HIS A 199 7.16 -4.07 -17.17
C HIS A 199 6.78 -2.81 -17.96
N LYS A 200 5.75 -2.12 -17.52
CA LYS A 200 5.20 -0.85 -18.05
C LYS A 200 4.16 -0.31 -17.08
N LEU A 201 3.81 0.97 -17.21
CA LEU A 201 2.69 1.53 -16.47
C LEU A 201 1.42 1.31 -17.28
N LEU A 202 0.44 0.68 -16.68
CA LEU A 202 -0.88 0.41 -17.25
C LEU A 202 -1.93 1.37 -16.67
N GLU A 203 -3.17 1.22 -17.11
CA GLU A 203 -4.33 1.83 -16.46
C GLU A 203 -4.36 1.48 -14.96
N PRO A 204 -4.69 2.45 -14.08
CA PRO A 204 -4.61 2.28 -12.62
C PRO A 204 -5.24 1.00 -12.08
N ALA A 205 -6.43 0.66 -12.58
CA ALA A 205 -7.16 -0.52 -12.14
C ALA A 205 -6.41 -1.85 -12.45
N GLN A 206 -5.55 -1.86 -13.47
CA GLN A 206 -4.75 -3.02 -13.84
C GLN A 206 -3.43 -3.07 -13.07
N VAL A 207 -2.89 -1.91 -12.64
CA VAL A 207 -1.66 -1.85 -11.84
C VAL A 207 -1.93 -2.26 -10.40
N SER A 208 -2.95 -1.69 -9.79
CA SER A 208 -3.18 -1.82 -8.35
C SER A 208 -4.04 -3.02 -7.98
N LEU A 209 -4.93 -3.47 -8.88
CA LEU A 209 -5.90 -4.56 -8.63
C LEU A 209 -6.65 -4.44 -7.29
N GLY A 210 -6.67 -3.24 -6.67
CA GLY A 210 -7.23 -2.99 -5.36
C GLY A 210 -6.38 -3.53 -4.19
N TYR A 211 -5.09 -3.76 -4.42
CA TYR A 211 -4.17 -4.25 -3.38
C TYR A 211 -4.04 -3.30 -2.19
N GLY A 212 -4.13 -1.98 -2.42
CA GLY A 212 -4.13 -0.99 -1.35
C GLY A 212 -5.32 -1.17 -0.41
N PHE A 213 -6.53 -1.40 -0.94
CA PHE A 213 -7.72 -1.68 -0.15
C PHE A 213 -7.66 -3.05 0.53
N THR A 214 -7.16 -4.07 -0.17
CA THR A 214 -7.00 -5.41 0.42
C THR A 214 -5.96 -5.41 1.54
N ALA A 215 -4.93 -4.59 1.45
CA ALA A 215 -3.92 -4.46 2.49
C ALA A 215 -4.45 -3.84 3.78
N ILE A 216 -5.58 -3.09 3.74
CA ILE A 216 -6.29 -2.65 4.94
C ILE A 216 -6.78 -3.87 5.73
N LEU A 217 -7.32 -4.88 5.04
CA LEU A 217 -7.73 -6.15 5.67
C LEU A 217 -6.54 -6.89 6.29
N VAL A 218 -5.42 -6.96 5.54
CA VAL A 218 -4.17 -7.55 6.04
C VAL A 218 -3.72 -6.90 7.34
N ALA A 219 -3.67 -5.57 7.37
CA ALA A 219 -3.25 -4.79 8.53
C ALA A 219 -4.22 -4.94 9.71
N TRP A 220 -5.53 -4.98 9.43
CA TRP A 220 -6.56 -5.15 10.44
C TRP A 220 -6.48 -6.54 11.10
N LEU A 221 -6.30 -7.59 10.31
CA LEU A 221 -6.09 -8.96 10.81
C LEU A 221 -4.80 -9.10 11.63
N ALA A 222 -3.76 -8.35 11.28
CA ALA A 222 -2.50 -8.32 12.01
C ALA A 222 -2.60 -7.65 13.41
N ARG A 223 -3.77 -7.13 13.80
CA ARG A 223 -4.08 -6.53 15.12
C ARG A 223 -3.03 -5.55 15.64
N GLY A 224 -2.53 -4.70 14.76
CA GLY A 224 -1.61 -3.62 15.12
C GLY A 224 -0.16 -4.02 15.32
N GLY A 225 0.24 -5.18 14.84
CA GLY A 225 1.66 -5.58 14.85
C GLY A 225 2.18 -5.88 13.45
N PRO A 226 3.15 -5.09 12.90
CA PRO A 226 3.67 -5.30 11.55
C PRO A 226 4.21 -6.73 11.31
N GLY A 227 4.79 -7.38 12.32
CA GLY A 227 5.30 -8.75 12.19
C GLY A 227 4.22 -9.80 11.88
N TYR A 228 2.99 -9.59 12.36
CA TYR A 228 1.88 -10.52 12.08
C TYR A 228 1.41 -10.44 10.61
N VAL A 229 1.81 -9.40 9.88
CA VAL A 229 1.55 -9.28 8.44
C VAL A 229 2.22 -10.40 7.66
N LEU A 230 3.31 -10.98 8.17
CA LEU A 230 3.96 -12.16 7.57
C LEU A 230 3.04 -13.37 7.47
N LEU A 231 2.03 -13.46 8.32
CA LEU A 231 1.01 -14.52 8.29
C LEU A 231 -0.26 -14.07 7.56
N THR A 232 -0.73 -12.85 7.82
CA THR A 232 -2.01 -12.36 7.29
C THR A 232 -1.93 -12.02 5.80
N ALA A 233 -0.80 -11.52 5.32
CA ALA A 233 -0.65 -11.18 3.89
C ALA A 233 -0.64 -12.42 2.98
N PRO A 234 0.13 -13.50 3.26
CA PRO A 234 0.03 -14.74 2.48
C PRO A 234 -1.37 -15.39 2.56
N LEU A 235 -2.00 -15.37 3.75
CA LEU A 235 -3.37 -15.90 3.91
C LEU A 235 -4.34 -15.20 2.95
N LEU A 236 -4.37 -13.88 2.94
CA LEU A 236 -5.22 -13.14 2.01
C LEU A 236 -4.75 -13.26 0.57
N GLY A 237 -3.45 -13.40 0.33
CA GLY A 237 -2.90 -13.68 -1.00
C GLY A 237 -3.46 -14.97 -1.60
N VAL A 238 -3.55 -16.05 -0.81
CA VAL A 238 -4.17 -17.33 -1.25
C VAL A 238 -5.66 -17.14 -1.54
N VAL A 239 -6.39 -16.39 -0.69
CA VAL A 239 -7.81 -16.08 -0.93
C VAL A 239 -8.00 -15.29 -2.21
N LEU A 240 -7.13 -14.31 -2.49
CA LEU A 240 -7.16 -13.53 -3.73
C LEU A 240 -6.88 -14.41 -4.96
N ALA A 241 -5.81 -15.21 -4.91
CA ALA A 241 -5.43 -16.10 -6.01
C ALA A 241 -6.53 -17.13 -6.29
N GLY A 242 -7.13 -17.72 -5.25
CA GLY A 242 -8.29 -18.61 -5.40
C GLY A 242 -9.49 -17.93 -6.06
N GLY A 243 -9.76 -16.68 -5.69
CA GLY A 243 -10.81 -15.88 -6.35
C GLY A 243 -10.52 -15.58 -7.81
N ASP A 244 -9.25 -15.37 -8.18
CA ASP A 244 -8.87 -15.15 -9.58
C ASP A 244 -8.95 -16.46 -10.39
N ALA A 245 -8.61 -17.60 -9.80
CA ALA A 245 -8.80 -18.91 -10.41
C ALA A 245 -10.30 -19.20 -10.68
N LEU A 246 -11.18 -18.92 -9.72
CA LEU A 246 -12.64 -19.02 -9.90
C LEU A 246 -13.16 -18.08 -10.99
N LYS A 247 -12.65 -16.86 -11.06
CA LYS A 247 -13.02 -15.89 -12.09
C LYS A 247 -12.69 -16.41 -13.50
N LEU A 248 -11.50 -17.00 -13.67
CA LEU A 248 -11.11 -17.60 -14.94
C LEU A 248 -11.99 -18.82 -15.29
N ALA A 249 -12.26 -19.69 -14.31
CA ALA A 249 -13.09 -20.88 -14.50
C ALA A 249 -14.54 -20.55 -14.88
N PHE A 250 -15.10 -19.45 -14.33
CA PHE A 250 -16.51 -19.07 -14.54
C PHE A 250 -16.68 -17.84 -15.46
N SER A 251 -15.62 -17.37 -16.12
CA SER A 251 -15.62 -16.21 -17.04
C SER A 251 -16.27 -14.94 -16.43
N MET A 252 -16.03 -14.69 -15.14
CA MET A 252 -16.63 -13.56 -14.43
C MET A 252 -15.96 -12.22 -14.78
N PRO A 253 -16.70 -11.09 -14.81
CA PRO A 253 -16.13 -9.77 -15.06
C PRO A 253 -15.11 -9.37 -14.00
N PHE A 254 -14.07 -8.62 -14.40
CA PHE A 254 -13.00 -8.12 -13.50
C PHE A 254 -13.54 -7.38 -12.26
N ARG A 255 -14.65 -6.66 -12.38
CA ARG A 255 -15.28 -5.88 -11.29
C ARG A 255 -15.71 -6.72 -10.08
N VAL A 256 -15.88 -8.04 -10.24
CA VAL A 256 -16.21 -8.97 -9.13
C VAL A 256 -15.13 -8.98 -8.05
N VAL A 257 -13.87 -8.67 -8.40
CA VAL A 257 -12.77 -8.54 -7.43
C VAL A 257 -13.04 -7.48 -6.38
N TYR A 258 -13.57 -6.32 -6.79
CA TYR A 258 -13.90 -5.23 -5.86
C TYR A 258 -15.08 -5.58 -4.95
N VAL A 259 -16.11 -6.24 -5.50
CA VAL A 259 -17.28 -6.70 -4.71
C VAL A 259 -16.82 -7.71 -3.65
N ARG A 260 -16.00 -8.68 -4.04
CA ARG A 260 -15.42 -9.66 -3.10
C ARG A 260 -14.63 -8.99 -1.98
N SER A 261 -13.74 -8.05 -2.32
CA SER A 261 -12.92 -7.33 -1.33
C SER A 261 -13.80 -6.53 -0.37
N GLY A 262 -14.85 -5.89 -0.86
CA GLY A 262 -15.84 -5.19 -0.03
C GLY A 262 -16.59 -6.13 0.91
N LEU A 263 -17.05 -7.29 0.42
CA LEU A 263 -17.74 -8.30 1.23
C LEU A 263 -16.83 -8.89 2.32
N LEU A 264 -15.56 -9.17 1.99
CA LEU A 264 -14.58 -9.63 2.97
C LEU A 264 -14.34 -8.59 4.07
N LEU A 265 -14.25 -7.32 3.72
CA LEU A 265 -14.12 -6.23 4.68
C LEU A 265 -15.33 -6.16 5.61
N LEU A 266 -16.54 -6.17 5.05
CA LEU A 266 -17.78 -6.15 5.82
C LEU A 266 -17.91 -7.37 6.75
N ALA A 267 -17.57 -8.57 6.25
CA ALA A 267 -17.60 -9.79 7.05
C ALA A 267 -16.60 -9.72 8.22
N LEU A 268 -15.40 -9.18 7.98
CA LEU A 268 -14.38 -9.03 9.01
C LEU A 268 -14.81 -8.04 10.10
N ILE A 269 -15.31 -6.86 9.69
CA ILE A 269 -15.80 -5.83 10.61
C ILE A 269 -17.00 -6.39 11.40
N GLY A 270 -17.90 -7.10 10.74
CA GLY A 270 -19.03 -7.76 11.38
C GLY A 270 -18.63 -8.83 12.40
N ALA A 271 -17.65 -9.67 12.05
CA ALA A 271 -17.11 -10.68 12.95
C ALA A 271 -16.41 -10.04 14.16
N GLU A 272 -15.66 -8.95 13.96
CA GLU A 272 -15.02 -8.22 15.06
C GLU A 272 -16.08 -7.56 15.97
N ALA A 273 -17.10 -6.91 15.40
CA ALA A 273 -18.20 -6.33 16.16
C ALA A 273 -18.91 -7.42 16.99
N ALA A 274 -19.21 -8.57 16.39
CA ALA A 274 -19.83 -9.69 17.09
C ALA A 274 -18.95 -10.27 18.22
N SER A 275 -17.62 -10.28 18.04
CA SER A 275 -16.68 -10.76 19.06
C SER A 275 -16.54 -9.82 20.26
N ARG A 276 -16.77 -8.53 20.06
CA ARG A 276 -16.66 -7.50 21.10
C ARG A 276 -17.97 -7.24 21.85
N HIS A 277 -19.12 -7.55 21.25
CA HIS A 277 -20.44 -7.27 21.81
C HIS A 277 -21.18 -8.58 22.08
N ARG A 278 -21.63 -8.77 23.32
CA ARG A 278 -22.58 -9.84 23.64
C ARG A 278 -23.98 -9.38 23.21
N LEU A 279 -24.60 -10.11 22.28
CA LEU A 279 -26.00 -9.89 21.94
C LEU A 279 -26.87 -10.22 23.15
N VAL A 280 -27.34 -9.18 23.84
CA VAL A 280 -28.34 -9.35 24.92
C VAL A 280 -29.72 -9.12 24.32
N TRP A 281 -30.46 -10.18 24.14
CA TRP A 281 -31.87 -10.08 23.79
C TRP A 281 -32.64 -9.55 25.02
N ARG A 282 -33.06 -8.28 24.96
CA ARG A 282 -34.06 -7.80 25.92
C ARG A 282 -35.39 -8.44 25.54
N ARG A 283 -35.91 -9.33 26.40
CA ARG A 283 -37.30 -9.83 26.39
C ARG A 283 -38.23 -8.73 26.89
#